data_0535dfef0a944c7731ab28f568620e1f
#
_entry.id   0535dfef0a944c7731ab28f568620e1f
#
_cell.length_a   1.000
_cell.length_b   1.000
_cell.length_c   1.000
_cell.angle_alpha   90.00
_cell.angle_beta   90.00
_cell.angle_gamma   90.00
#
_symmetry.space_group_name_H-M   'P 1'
#
loop_
_entity.id
_entity.type
_entity.pdbx_description
1 polymer ?
#
loop_
_entity_poly.entity_id
_entity_poly.type
_entity_poly.pdbx_seq_one_letter_code
_entity_poly.pdbx_strand_id
1 'polypeptide(L)'
;MKDIKLLWKKVIWDKSLVLLKYSPGEDWQKYWTVKSGNWSQKDGWLIGDEPGNFGGILFSKEYYEEDVMMSFTVKTALPATRDLNAVFCAHWDDETNYLGTSYVCGLNGWYEHKSGIERNEVGCESALYSTTSLYKYEPGTEVRMTLGAINGHSFMVVDDVLITELIDPDPIKGGHIGFSAYCTKLMIKDIEIRKIYWEDFIQKYEPEYGSVK
;
A
#
# COMPACT_ATOMS: atom_id res chain seq x y z
N MET A 1 -12.40 10.95 4.16
CA MET A 1 -11.50 10.91 2.99
C MET A 1 -12.29 11.29 1.75
N LYS A 2 -11.64 11.88 0.76
CA LYS A 2 -12.26 12.27 -0.51
C LYS A 2 -12.27 11.10 -1.48
N ASP A 3 -13.12 11.19 -2.53
CA ASP A 3 -13.05 10.29 -3.67
C ASP A 3 -11.66 10.38 -4.34
N ILE A 4 -11.13 9.24 -4.80
CA ILE A 4 -9.81 9.18 -5.42
C ILE A 4 -10.00 9.17 -6.94
N LYS A 5 -9.41 10.15 -7.61
CA LYS A 5 -9.38 10.22 -9.07
C LYS A 5 -8.12 9.58 -9.59
N LEU A 6 -8.27 8.48 -10.28
CA LEU A 6 -7.23 7.76 -11.00
C LEU A 6 -7.28 8.12 -12.49
N LEU A 7 -6.36 7.59 -13.28
CA LEU A 7 -6.25 7.91 -14.71
C LEU A 7 -7.56 7.66 -15.47
N TRP A 8 -8.23 6.52 -15.23
CA TRP A 8 -9.48 6.16 -15.92
C TRP A 8 -10.62 5.75 -14.99
N LYS A 9 -10.40 5.83 -13.69
CA LYS A 9 -11.36 5.39 -12.69
C LYS A 9 -11.49 6.43 -11.60
N LYS A 10 -12.66 6.46 -11.00
CA LYS A 10 -12.91 7.25 -9.79
C LYS A 10 -13.37 6.31 -8.68
N VAL A 11 -12.57 6.16 -7.64
CA VAL A 11 -12.96 5.44 -6.44
C VAL A 11 -13.91 6.32 -5.64
N ILE A 12 -15.09 5.79 -5.33
CA ILE A 12 -16.10 6.49 -4.53
C ILE A 12 -15.99 6.01 -3.08
N TRP A 13 -15.38 6.82 -2.24
CA TRP A 13 -15.06 6.45 -0.88
C TRP A 13 -16.29 6.03 -0.06
N ASP A 14 -17.34 6.82 -0.08
CA ASP A 14 -18.54 6.58 0.74
C ASP A 14 -19.38 5.38 0.27
N LYS A 15 -19.21 4.93 -0.97
CA LYS A 15 -19.84 3.71 -1.50
C LYS A 15 -18.97 2.46 -1.29
N SER A 16 -17.71 2.61 -0.97
CA SER A 16 -16.76 1.50 -0.73
C SER A 16 -17.05 0.86 0.63
N LEU A 17 -17.33 -0.45 0.63
CA LEU A 17 -17.76 -1.19 1.81
C LEU A 17 -16.60 -1.47 2.77
N VAL A 18 -16.74 -1.11 4.03
CA VAL A 18 -15.77 -1.47 5.08
C VAL A 18 -15.81 -2.97 5.33
N LEU A 19 -14.67 -3.63 5.14
CA LEU A 19 -14.45 -5.06 5.38
C LEU A 19 -13.77 -5.31 6.73
N LEU A 20 -12.81 -4.46 7.08
CA LEU A 20 -12.07 -4.54 8.33
C LEU A 20 -11.79 -3.14 8.85
N LYS A 21 -11.90 -2.98 10.16
CA LYS A 21 -11.45 -1.78 10.87
C LYS A 21 -10.70 -2.21 12.12
N TYR A 22 -9.46 -1.73 12.25
CA TYR A 22 -8.63 -1.94 13.42
C TYR A 22 -8.29 -0.59 14.03
N SER A 23 -8.55 -0.45 15.32
CA SER A 23 -8.26 0.76 16.09
C SER A 23 -7.24 0.47 17.21
N PRO A 24 -6.47 1.48 17.62
CA PRO A 24 -5.55 1.34 18.74
C PRO A 24 -6.22 0.79 19.99
N GLY A 25 -5.58 -0.17 20.65
CA GLY A 25 -6.08 -0.82 21.86
C GLY A 25 -6.79 -2.15 21.64
N GLU A 26 -7.15 -2.49 20.40
CA GLU A 26 -7.63 -3.82 20.06
C GLU A 26 -6.48 -4.83 20.00
N ASP A 27 -6.79 -6.11 20.25
CA ASP A 27 -5.83 -7.19 20.06
C ASP A 27 -5.56 -7.39 18.56
N TRP A 28 -4.43 -6.88 18.09
CA TRP A 28 -4.03 -6.93 16.69
C TRP A 28 -3.90 -8.36 16.15
N GLN A 29 -3.55 -9.35 17.01
CA GLN A 29 -3.39 -10.74 16.59
C GLN A 29 -4.71 -11.40 16.15
N LYS A 30 -5.85 -10.77 16.40
CA LYS A 30 -7.14 -11.21 15.83
C LYS A 30 -7.21 -11.02 14.33
N TYR A 31 -6.55 -9.99 13.81
CA TYR A 31 -6.66 -9.54 12.42
C TYR A 31 -5.45 -9.90 11.57
N TRP A 32 -4.28 -10.07 12.21
CA TRP A 32 -2.99 -10.16 11.54
C TRP A 32 -2.23 -11.42 11.89
N THR A 33 -1.44 -11.92 10.93
CA THR A 33 -0.50 -13.03 11.07
C THR A 33 0.90 -12.56 10.77
N VAL A 34 1.83 -12.78 11.68
CA VAL A 34 3.26 -12.54 11.46
C VAL A 34 3.81 -13.65 10.56
N LYS A 35 4.35 -13.28 9.41
CA LYS A 35 5.07 -14.19 8.52
C LYS A 35 6.57 -14.14 8.79
N SER A 36 7.11 -12.95 9.08
CA SER A 36 8.52 -12.75 9.44
C SER A 36 8.71 -11.47 10.24
N GLY A 37 9.90 -11.30 10.84
CA GLY A 37 10.29 -10.10 11.58
C GLY A 37 9.64 -9.97 12.96
N ASN A 38 9.88 -8.83 13.60
CA ASN A 38 9.41 -8.54 14.94
C ASN A 38 8.22 -7.59 14.90
N TRP A 39 7.07 -8.06 15.37
CA TRP A 39 5.84 -7.28 15.43
C TRP A 39 5.31 -7.21 16.86
N SER A 40 4.91 -6.04 17.28
CA SER A 40 4.40 -5.77 18.64
C SER A 40 3.37 -4.66 18.63
N GLN A 41 2.68 -4.50 19.77
CA GLN A 41 1.77 -3.36 19.97
C GLN A 41 2.20 -2.62 21.22
N LYS A 42 2.34 -1.30 21.12
CA LYS A 42 2.70 -0.44 22.24
C LYS A 42 2.13 0.97 22.04
N ASP A 43 1.57 1.56 23.11
CA ASP A 43 1.10 2.95 23.16
C ASP A 43 0.12 3.30 22.01
N GLY A 44 -0.75 2.36 21.64
CA GLY A 44 -1.72 2.52 20.56
C GLY A 44 -1.14 2.36 19.14
N TRP A 45 0.11 1.91 19.01
CA TRP A 45 0.74 1.64 17.73
C TRP A 45 1.02 0.16 17.54
N LEU A 46 0.74 -0.34 16.36
CA LEU A 46 1.30 -1.59 15.85
C LEU A 46 2.69 -1.27 15.30
N ILE A 47 3.70 -2.01 15.75
CA ILE A 47 5.12 -1.71 15.47
C ILE A 47 5.73 -2.90 14.75
N GLY A 48 6.25 -2.65 13.54
CA GLY A 48 7.12 -3.56 12.81
C GLY A 48 8.57 -3.11 12.95
N ASP A 49 9.43 -3.95 13.49
CA ASP A 49 10.84 -3.63 13.79
C ASP A 49 11.74 -4.65 13.08
N GLU A 50 12.33 -4.25 11.97
CA GLU A 50 13.26 -5.08 11.20
C GLU A 50 14.40 -4.21 10.67
N PRO A 51 15.52 -4.15 11.42
CA PRO A 51 16.67 -3.35 11.01
C PRO A 51 17.51 -3.98 9.89
N GLY A 52 17.27 -5.25 9.58
CA GLY A 52 18.00 -6.00 8.55
C GLY A 52 17.29 -6.06 7.20
N ASN A 53 17.87 -6.84 6.28
CA ASN A 53 17.41 -6.97 4.89
C ASN A 53 16.44 -8.13 4.67
N PHE A 54 15.99 -8.81 5.72
CA PHE A 54 15.15 -10.00 5.57
C PHE A 54 13.65 -9.66 5.48
N GLY A 55 13.28 -8.42 5.79
CA GLY A 55 11.91 -7.96 5.77
C GLY A 55 11.04 -8.57 6.87
N GLY A 56 10.40 -7.73 7.66
CA GLY A 56 9.35 -8.13 8.59
C GLY A 56 8.01 -8.05 7.87
N ILE A 57 7.35 -9.18 7.69
CA ILE A 57 6.07 -9.26 6.95
C ILE A 57 4.93 -9.59 7.89
N LEU A 58 3.88 -8.77 7.82
CA LEU A 58 2.63 -8.94 8.53
C LEU A 58 1.48 -9.00 7.53
N PHE A 59 0.74 -10.10 7.51
CA PHE A 59 -0.41 -10.29 6.62
C PHE A 59 -1.73 -10.20 7.37
N SER A 60 -2.77 -9.72 6.70
CA SER A 60 -4.14 -9.94 7.14
C SER A 60 -4.42 -11.45 7.26
N LYS A 61 -5.23 -11.85 8.24
CA LYS A 61 -5.72 -13.23 8.29
C LYS A 61 -6.67 -13.54 7.14
N GLU A 62 -7.47 -12.55 6.78
CA GLU A 62 -8.38 -12.64 5.64
C GLU A 62 -7.61 -12.58 4.33
N TYR A 63 -8.05 -13.41 3.38
CA TYR A 63 -7.65 -13.37 1.98
C TYR A 63 -8.71 -12.62 1.19
N TYR A 64 -8.31 -11.70 0.34
CA TYR A 64 -9.21 -10.86 -0.45
C TYR A 64 -9.13 -11.26 -1.93
N GLU A 65 -10.24 -11.75 -2.47
CA GLU A 65 -10.36 -12.08 -3.91
C GLU A 65 -10.81 -10.88 -4.74
N GLU A 66 -11.25 -9.83 -4.07
CA GLU A 66 -11.89 -8.67 -4.66
C GLU A 66 -10.92 -7.48 -4.72
N ASP A 67 -11.28 -6.49 -5.52
CA ASP A 67 -10.60 -5.19 -5.52
C ASP A 67 -10.75 -4.51 -4.16
N VAL A 68 -9.63 -4.35 -3.45
CA VAL A 68 -9.62 -3.77 -2.11
C VAL A 68 -8.62 -2.63 -1.99
N MET A 69 -8.89 -1.74 -1.05
CA MET A 69 -7.96 -0.71 -0.61
C MET A 69 -7.79 -0.75 0.91
N MET A 70 -6.60 -0.39 1.35
CA MET A 70 -6.28 -0.22 2.76
C MET A 70 -5.86 1.23 3.03
N SER A 71 -6.44 1.81 4.08
CA SER A 71 -6.08 3.15 4.58
C SER A 71 -5.61 3.05 6.02
N PHE A 72 -4.50 3.70 6.36
CA PHE A 72 -3.88 3.63 7.69
C PHE A 72 -3.03 4.86 7.96
N THR A 73 -2.81 5.16 9.24
CA THR A 73 -1.84 6.17 9.68
C THR A 73 -0.51 5.49 9.95
N VAL A 74 0.58 6.05 9.45
CA VAL A 74 1.91 5.47 9.55
C VAL A 74 2.98 6.54 9.76
N LYS A 75 4.05 6.14 10.44
CA LYS A 75 5.32 6.88 10.53
C LYS A 75 6.49 5.92 10.73
N THR A 76 7.71 6.41 10.47
CA THR A 76 8.91 5.74 10.97
C THR A 76 9.16 6.08 12.44
N ALA A 77 9.72 5.13 13.20
CA ALA A 77 10.27 5.43 14.53
C ALA A 77 11.76 5.78 14.39
N LEU A 78 12.12 7.01 14.65
CA LEU A 78 13.52 7.45 14.58
C LEU A 78 14.44 6.53 15.41
N PRO A 79 15.63 6.18 14.92
CA PRO A 79 16.35 6.76 13.79
C PRO A 79 16.00 6.19 12.41
N ALA A 80 15.01 5.31 12.27
CA ALA A 80 14.58 4.83 10.96
C ALA A 80 13.99 5.97 10.12
N THR A 81 14.38 6.05 8.85
CA THR A 81 14.07 7.19 7.96
C THR A 81 13.42 6.79 6.65
N ARG A 82 13.21 5.48 6.40
CA ARG A 82 12.83 4.98 5.09
C ARG A 82 11.88 3.77 5.19
N ASP A 83 11.40 3.30 4.05
CA ASP A 83 10.66 2.05 3.87
C ASP A 83 9.34 1.98 4.67
N LEU A 84 8.47 2.99 4.51
CA LEU A 84 7.10 2.90 5.00
C LEU A 84 6.29 2.06 4.01
N ASN A 85 6.47 0.73 4.06
CA ASN A 85 5.94 -0.16 3.05
C ASN A 85 4.71 -0.92 3.53
N ALA A 86 3.75 -1.05 2.62
CA ALA A 86 2.62 -1.96 2.74
C ALA A 86 2.54 -2.87 1.51
N VAL A 87 1.87 -4.00 1.65
CA VAL A 87 1.73 -5.00 0.60
C VAL A 87 0.27 -5.33 0.37
N PHE A 88 -0.09 -5.64 -0.86
CA PHE A 88 -1.44 -6.07 -1.24
C PHE A 88 -1.40 -7.04 -2.41
N CYS A 89 -2.48 -7.80 -2.62
CA CYS A 89 -2.49 -8.98 -3.46
C CYS A 89 -1.28 -9.89 -3.15
N ALA A 90 -0.96 -10.04 -1.87
CA ALA A 90 0.30 -10.61 -1.43
C ALA A 90 0.16 -12.10 -1.11
N HIS A 91 1.16 -12.85 -1.56
CA HIS A 91 1.31 -14.28 -1.33
C HIS A 91 2.60 -14.55 -0.56
N TRP A 92 2.60 -15.60 0.24
CA TRP A 92 3.80 -16.09 0.90
C TRP A 92 4.37 -17.26 0.12
N ASP A 93 5.66 -17.24 -0.12
CA ASP A 93 6.36 -18.36 -0.72
C ASP A 93 6.98 -19.24 0.37
N ASP A 94 6.39 -20.42 0.55
CA ASP A 94 6.84 -21.37 1.57
C ASP A 94 8.19 -22.04 1.20
N GLU A 95 8.57 -22.06 -0.07
CA GLU A 95 9.84 -22.66 -0.52
C GLU A 95 11.03 -21.77 -0.14
N THR A 96 10.92 -20.49 -0.39
CA THR A 96 11.96 -19.50 -0.03
C THR A 96 11.79 -18.95 1.38
N ASN A 97 10.63 -19.20 2.01
CA ASN A 97 10.23 -18.62 3.28
C ASN A 97 10.33 -17.08 3.25
N TYR A 98 9.79 -16.47 2.19
CA TYR A 98 9.85 -15.04 1.93
C TYR A 98 8.56 -14.50 1.31
N LEU A 99 8.49 -13.17 1.16
CA LEU A 99 7.39 -12.51 0.44
C LEU A 99 7.40 -12.97 -1.02
N GLY A 100 6.33 -13.64 -1.42
CA GLY A 100 6.10 -14.08 -2.79
C GLY A 100 5.54 -12.97 -3.68
N THR A 101 4.86 -13.39 -4.75
CA THR A 101 4.21 -12.46 -5.68
C THR A 101 3.28 -11.49 -4.94
N SER A 102 3.45 -10.20 -5.16
CA SER A 102 2.72 -9.16 -4.45
C SER A 102 2.91 -7.80 -5.12
N TYR A 103 2.07 -6.84 -4.76
CA TYR A 103 2.42 -5.42 -4.95
C TYR A 103 2.99 -4.86 -3.65
N VAL A 104 4.16 -4.25 -3.72
CA VAL A 104 4.78 -3.50 -2.63
C VAL A 104 4.60 -2.01 -2.90
N CYS A 105 4.10 -1.29 -1.92
CA CYS A 105 3.78 0.12 -2.04
C CYS A 105 4.35 0.88 -0.83
N GLY A 106 5.10 1.95 -1.07
CA GLY A 106 5.72 2.63 0.05
C GLY A 106 6.31 4.00 -0.23
N LEU A 107 6.67 4.65 0.87
CA LEU A 107 7.35 5.93 0.91
C LEU A 107 8.83 5.76 1.27
N ASN A 108 9.71 6.49 0.59
CA ASN A 108 11.15 6.46 0.80
C ASN A 108 11.77 5.03 0.69
N GLY A 109 11.15 4.12 -0.06
CA GLY A 109 11.56 2.72 -0.13
C GLY A 109 12.58 2.40 -1.24
N TRP A 110 12.71 3.27 -2.24
CA TRP A 110 13.59 3.06 -3.39
C TRP A 110 14.80 3.98 -3.35
N TYR A 111 15.74 3.74 -4.27
CA TYR A 111 16.94 4.57 -4.43
C TYR A 111 16.60 6.06 -4.49
N GLU A 112 17.47 6.89 -3.94
CA GLU A 112 17.29 8.35 -3.85
C GLU A 112 16.03 8.79 -3.08
N HIS A 113 15.58 7.96 -2.13
CA HIS A 113 14.37 8.19 -1.34
C HIS A 113 13.11 8.38 -2.19
N LYS A 114 12.98 7.62 -3.28
CA LYS A 114 11.76 7.60 -4.08
C LYS A 114 10.65 6.84 -3.37
N SER A 115 9.44 7.23 -3.69
CA SER A 115 8.21 6.57 -3.26
C SER A 115 7.57 5.88 -4.46
N GLY A 116 6.85 4.79 -4.26
CA GLY A 116 6.29 4.10 -5.42
C GLY A 116 5.49 2.84 -5.13
N ILE A 117 5.21 2.14 -6.20
CA ILE A 117 4.57 0.82 -6.24
C ILE A 117 5.41 -0.06 -7.16
N GLU A 118 5.64 -1.31 -6.74
CA GLU A 118 6.27 -2.32 -7.58
C GLU A 118 5.51 -3.63 -7.51
N ARG A 119 5.58 -4.41 -8.57
CA ARG A 119 5.20 -5.83 -8.58
C ARG A 119 6.42 -6.65 -8.16
N ASN A 120 6.33 -7.27 -7.00
CA ASN A 120 7.34 -8.17 -6.49
C ASN A 120 7.09 -9.59 -7.02
N GLU A 121 8.14 -10.25 -7.47
CA GLU A 121 8.13 -11.64 -7.92
C GLU A 121 9.17 -12.43 -7.13
N VAL A 122 8.86 -13.71 -6.83
CA VAL A 122 9.81 -14.57 -6.11
C VAL A 122 11.09 -14.75 -6.93
N GLY A 123 12.22 -14.40 -6.33
CA GLY A 123 13.55 -14.60 -6.92
C GLY A 123 13.89 -13.70 -8.09
N CYS A 124 13.10 -12.71 -8.42
CA CYS A 124 13.33 -11.76 -9.50
C CYS A 124 13.36 -10.32 -8.99
N GLU A 125 14.24 -9.49 -9.56
CA GLU A 125 14.06 -8.05 -9.45
C GLU A 125 12.77 -7.66 -10.19
N SER A 126 12.00 -6.77 -9.58
CA SER A 126 10.73 -6.31 -10.18
C SER A 126 11.00 -5.64 -11.52
N ALA A 127 10.40 -6.17 -12.58
CA ALA A 127 10.43 -5.54 -13.90
C ALA A 127 9.33 -4.49 -14.08
N LEU A 128 8.35 -4.45 -13.18
CA LEU A 128 7.20 -3.56 -13.26
C LEU A 128 7.11 -2.70 -11.99
N TYR A 129 7.38 -1.42 -12.14
CA TYR A 129 7.30 -0.45 -11.04
C TYR A 129 6.96 0.95 -11.53
N SER A 130 6.40 1.75 -10.63
CA SER A 130 6.17 3.19 -10.81
C SER A 130 6.70 3.93 -9.59
N THR A 131 7.73 4.77 -9.77
CA THR A 131 8.34 5.52 -8.68
C THR A 131 8.34 7.01 -8.94
N THR A 132 8.30 7.81 -7.89
CA THR A 132 8.35 9.26 -7.95
C THR A 132 9.27 9.85 -6.87
N SER A 133 9.94 10.94 -7.20
CA SER A 133 10.71 11.78 -6.27
C SER A 133 9.99 13.08 -5.89
N LEU A 134 8.77 13.28 -6.39
CA LEU A 134 8.02 14.53 -6.17
C LEU A 134 7.48 14.64 -4.75
N TYR A 135 7.12 13.51 -4.13
CA TYR A 135 6.71 13.49 -2.74
C TYR A 135 7.94 13.25 -1.84
N LYS A 136 8.11 14.11 -0.85
CA LYS A 136 9.20 14.01 0.14
C LYS A 136 8.59 13.68 1.51
N TYR A 137 8.80 12.44 1.96
CA TYR A 137 8.44 12.05 3.31
C TYR A 137 9.47 12.59 4.31
N GLU A 138 9.01 13.24 5.37
CA GLU A 138 9.84 13.67 6.48
C GLU A 138 9.84 12.58 7.57
N PRO A 139 10.99 11.95 7.89
CA PRO A 139 11.06 10.87 8.86
C PRO A 139 10.49 11.24 10.22
N GLY A 140 9.70 10.33 10.80
CA GLY A 140 9.04 10.51 12.10
C GLY A 140 7.71 11.26 12.04
N THR A 141 7.34 11.87 10.90
CA THR A 141 6.03 12.52 10.77
C THR A 141 4.92 11.50 10.50
N GLU A 142 3.74 11.74 11.06
CA GLU A 142 2.56 10.93 10.80
C GLU A 142 1.94 11.33 9.46
N VAL A 143 1.67 10.34 8.61
CA VAL A 143 0.94 10.51 7.35
C VAL A 143 -0.19 9.52 7.24
N ARG A 144 -1.25 9.87 6.52
CA ARG A 144 -2.34 8.97 6.18
C ARG A 144 -2.09 8.38 4.80
N MET A 145 -1.75 7.10 4.72
CA MET A 145 -1.60 6.39 3.46
C MET A 145 -2.89 5.66 3.10
N THR A 146 -3.21 5.66 1.82
CA THR A 146 -4.23 4.80 1.22
C THR A 146 -3.67 4.18 -0.03
N LEU A 147 -3.77 2.87 -0.13
CA LEU A 147 -3.29 2.09 -1.26
C LEU A 147 -4.31 1.02 -1.64
N GLY A 148 -4.29 0.60 -2.87
CA GLY A 148 -5.20 -0.43 -3.37
C GLY A 148 -4.98 -0.73 -4.84
N ALA A 149 -5.74 -1.70 -5.34
CA ALA A 149 -5.74 -2.06 -6.75
C ALA A 149 -7.16 -2.32 -7.26
N ILE A 150 -7.41 -1.97 -8.50
CA ILE A 150 -8.62 -2.24 -9.25
C ILE A 150 -8.22 -3.01 -10.50
N ASN A 151 -8.31 -4.35 -10.46
CA ASN A 151 -7.95 -5.24 -11.56
C ASN A 151 -6.60 -4.84 -12.22
N GLY A 152 -5.52 -4.77 -11.42
CA GLY A 152 -4.18 -4.42 -11.86
C GLY A 152 -3.88 -2.92 -11.98
N HIS A 153 -4.86 -2.05 -11.79
CA HIS A 153 -4.62 -0.61 -11.67
C HIS A 153 -4.41 -0.26 -10.20
N SER A 154 -3.16 -0.28 -9.78
CA SER A 154 -2.74 0.00 -8.40
C SER A 154 -2.51 1.49 -8.18
N PHE A 155 -2.74 1.98 -6.97
CA PHE A 155 -2.60 3.39 -6.62
C PHE A 155 -2.12 3.60 -5.19
N MET A 156 -1.45 4.72 -4.96
CA MET A 156 -1.04 5.21 -3.64
C MET A 156 -1.41 6.68 -3.45
N VAL A 157 -2.11 6.94 -2.36
CA VAL A 157 -2.52 8.29 -1.92
C VAL A 157 -1.91 8.55 -0.55
N VAL A 158 -1.40 9.75 -0.34
CA VAL A 158 -0.89 10.23 0.96
C VAL A 158 -1.54 11.56 1.27
N ASP A 159 -2.18 11.67 2.44
CA ASP A 159 -2.87 12.88 2.90
C ASP A 159 -3.80 13.49 1.83
N ASP A 160 -4.65 12.62 1.22
CA ASP A 160 -5.58 12.94 0.13
C ASP A 160 -4.92 13.36 -1.21
N VAL A 161 -3.60 13.20 -1.37
CA VAL A 161 -2.88 13.47 -2.62
C VAL A 161 -2.48 12.17 -3.30
N LEU A 162 -2.88 11.96 -4.54
CA LEU A 162 -2.45 10.84 -5.37
C LEU A 162 -0.95 10.98 -5.67
N ILE A 163 -0.14 10.01 -5.23
CA ILE A 163 1.31 10.04 -5.35
C ILE A 163 1.78 9.30 -6.58
N THR A 164 1.23 8.11 -6.82
CA THR A 164 1.60 7.28 -7.96
C THR A 164 0.52 6.27 -8.30
N GLU A 165 0.52 5.83 -9.54
CA GLU A 165 -0.31 4.75 -10.08
C GLU A 165 0.59 3.77 -10.83
N LEU A 166 0.20 2.49 -10.83
CA LEU A 166 0.85 1.43 -11.59
C LEU A 166 -0.24 0.63 -12.32
N ILE A 167 -0.06 0.41 -13.61
CA ILE A 167 -0.94 -0.43 -14.41
C ILE A 167 -0.20 -1.70 -14.77
N ASP A 168 -0.70 -2.82 -14.26
CA ASP A 168 -0.19 -4.15 -14.55
C ASP A 168 -1.06 -4.81 -15.63
N PRO A 169 -0.51 -5.12 -16.80
CA PRO A 169 -1.26 -5.79 -17.87
C PRO A 169 -1.59 -7.25 -17.58
N ASP A 170 -0.90 -7.87 -16.61
CA ASP A 170 -1.15 -9.23 -16.13
C ASP A 170 -1.32 -9.24 -14.60
N PRO A 171 -2.48 -8.77 -14.09
CA PRO A 171 -2.65 -8.45 -12.69
C PRO A 171 -2.59 -9.67 -11.77
N ILE A 172 -1.96 -9.50 -10.63
CA ILE A 172 -2.04 -10.44 -9.51
C ILE A 172 -3.48 -10.46 -9.00
N LYS A 173 -4.06 -11.66 -8.93
CA LYS A 173 -5.46 -11.84 -8.52
C LYS A 173 -5.55 -12.32 -7.09
N GLY A 174 -6.25 -11.53 -6.29
CA GLY A 174 -6.44 -11.82 -4.87
C GLY A 174 -5.13 -11.79 -4.07
N GLY A 175 -5.24 -12.02 -2.78
CA GLY A 175 -4.09 -12.07 -1.89
C GLY A 175 -4.39 -11.50 -0.51
N HIS A 176 -3.38 -11.57 0.33
CA HIS A 176 -3.40 -10.87 1.61
C HIS A 176 -3.06 -9.40 1.43
N ILE A 177 -3.51 -8.61 2.38
CA ILE A 177 -3.08 -7.22 2.58
C ILE A 177 -2.20 -7.17 3.83
N GLY A 178 -1.22 -6.26 3.86
CA GLY A 178 -0.38 -6.19 5.05
C GLY A 178 0.70 -5.12 4.99
N PHE A 179 1.74 -5.35 5.77
CA PHE A 179 2.85 -4.42 5.93
C PHE A 179 4.18 -5.12 5.77
N SER A 180 5.17 -4.36 5.29
CA SER A 180 6.55 -4.81 5.15
C SER A 180 7.47 -3.83 5.87
N ALA A 181 8.09 -4.28 6.97
CA ALA A 181 9.19 -3.57 7.63
C ALA A 181 10.51 -4.06 7.02
N TYR A 182 11.14 -3.28 6.17
CA TYR A 182 12.40 -3.61 5.51
C TYR A 182 13.44 -2.55 5.83
N CYS A 183 14.52 -2.91 6.50
CA CYS A 183 15.54 -1.96 6.99
C CYS A 183 14.95 -0.78 7.77
N THR A 184 13.88 -0.98 8.53
CA THR A 184 13.11 0.10 9.13
C THR A 184 12.42 -0.30 10.44
N LYS A 185 11.90 0.70 11.12
CA LYS A 185 10.95 0.55 12.20
C LYS A 185 9.69 1.35 11.89
N LEU A 186 8.60 0.63 11.60
CA LEU A 186 7.30 1.20 11.28
C LEU A 186 6.42 1.31 12.52
N MET A 187 5.65 2.38 12.60
CA MET A 187 4.56 2.55 13.57
C MET A 187 3.27 2.80 12.80
N ILE A 188 2.25 1.97 13.04
CA ILE A 188 1.01 1.92 12.25
C ILE A 188 -0.19 1.95 13.19
N LYS A 189 -1.25 2.67 12.81
CA LYS A 189 -2.53 2.71 13.53
C LYS A 189 -3.70 3.03 12.62
N ASP A 190 -4.93 2.93 13.14
CA ASP A 190 -6.16 3.33 12.44
C ASP A 190 -6.30 2.70 11.06
N ILE A 191 -6.18 1.36 11.00
CA ILE A 191 -6.23 0.61 9.75
C ILE A 191 -7.67 0.35 9.36
N GLU A 192 -8.00 0.63 8.09
CA GLU A 192 -9.29 0.32 7.51
C GLU A 192 -9.12 -0.29 6.13
N ILE A 193 -9.71 -1.48 5.92
CA ILE A 193 -9.73 -2.16 4.61
C ILE A 193 -11.14 -2.07 4.06
N ARG A 194 -11.25 -1.69 2.79
CA ARG A 194 -12.53 -1.55 2.09
C ARG A 194 -12.52 -2.32 0.77
N LYS A 195 -13.65 -2.96 0.45
CA LYS A 195 -13.98 -3.34 -0.92
C LYS A 195 -14.19 -2.08 -1.74
N ILE A 196 -13.48 -1.94 -2.84
CA ILE A 196 -13.53 -0.74 -3.66
C ILE A 196 -14.85 -0.69 -4.45
N TYR A 197 -15.53 0.45 -4.36
CA TYR A 197 -16.53 0.84 -5.35
C TYR A 197 -15.94 1.94 -6.24
N TRP A 198 -15.99 1.75 -7.53
CA TRP A 198 -15.45 2.71 -8.49
C TRP A 198 -16.38 2.90 -9.69
N GLU A 199 -16.19 3.99 -10.40
CA GLU A 199 -16.89 4.36 -11.61
C GLU A 199 -15.87 4.76 -12.68
N ASP A 200 -16.20 4.63 -13.96
CA ASP A 200 -15.37 5.13 -15.04
C ASP A 200 -15.19 6.64 -14.90
N PHE A 201 -13.97 7.08 -15.07
CA PHE A 201 -13.61 8.49 -15.02
C PHE A 201 -13.03 8.91 -16.38
N ILE A 202 -13.87 9.51 -17.21
CA ILE A 202 -13.46 10.03 -18.52
C ILE A 202 -13.19 11.51 -18.36
N GLN A 203 -11.94 11.93 -18.52
CA GLN A 203 -11.62 13.35 -18.66
C GLN A 203 -12.17 13.81 -20.02
N LYS A 204 -13.07 14.78 -19.99
CA LYS A 204 -13.46 15.46 -21.23
C LYS A 204 -12.30 16.34 -21.66
N TYR A 205 -11.64 15.96 -22.72
CA TYR A 205 -10.65 16.78 -23.38
C TYR A 205 -11.35 17.62 -24.44
N GLU A 206 -11.34 18.92 -24.29
CA GLU A 206 -11.72 19.85 -25.36
C GLU A 206 -10.43 20.27 -26.05
N PRO A 207 -10.27 19.98 -27.36
CA PRO A 207 -9.06 20.37 -28.08
C PRO A 207 -8.95 21.90 -28.11
N GLU A 208 -7.76 22.41 -27.81
CA GLU A 208 -7.45 23.85 -27.85
C GLU A 208 -7.60 24.45 -29.26
N TYR A 209 -7.46 23.60 -30.25
CA TYR A 209 -7.65 23.99 -31.66
C TYR A 209 -9.11 23.76 -32.03
N GLY A 210 -9.82 24.86 -32.30
CA GLY A 210 -11.18 24.80 -32.82
C GLY A 210 -11.26 23.93 -34.07
N SER A 211 -12.37 23.22 -34.22
CA SER A 211 -12.63 22.47 -35.43
C SER A 211 -12.49 23.39 -36.66
N VAL A 212 -11.59 23.03 -37.56
CA VAL A 212 -11.57 23.62 -38.87
C VAL A 212 -12.91 23.32 -39.53
N LYS A 213 -13.73 24.32 -39.70
CA LYS A 213 -15.03 24.20 -40.41
C LYS A 213 -14.78 24.02 -41.87
#